data_f0b6e33ef2db2a581f0e1d26bb194674
#
_entry.id   f0b6e33ef2db2a581f0e1d26bb194674
#
_cell.length_a   1.000
_cell.length_b   1.000
_cell.length_c   1.000
_cell.angle_alpha   90.00
_cell.angle_beta   90.00
_cell.angle_gamma   90.00
#
_symmetry.space_group_name_H-M   'P 1'
#
loop_
_entity.id
_entity.type
_entity.pdbx_description
1 polymer ?
#
loop_
_entity_poly.entity_id
_entity_poly.type
_entity_poly.pdbx_seq_one_letter_code
_entity_poly.pdbx_strand_id
1 'polypeptide(L)'
;PTLTIGDAGAEDAKILFDGNAKDFHIGLDDSSDKLVVGVDAALGTNTILTITDDTVTIGDGAAVDTYLNFDGNAVDYRIGIDDGTDKLEIGAEVAHGTTAAIAIDSAADMTLGGYINFADEQAIRPEIKDYAETVNAIGNTGGGAQAIDLSLGNVVTATQNTAETQYSFTNPSGSGKCCSFTLILTNGASNSGTEWP
;
A
#
# COMPACT_ATOMS: atom_id res chain seq x y z
N PRO A 1 14.96 -44.55 -11.92
CA PRO A 1 16.14 -43.87 -12.44
C PRO A 1 16.44 -42.63 -11.61
N THR A 2 17.71 -42.48 -11.20
CA THR A 2 18.17 -41.34 -10.40
C THR A 2 19.43 -40.80 -11.05
N LEU A 3 19.58 -39.49 -11.15
CA LEU A 3 20.84 -38.82 -11.45
C LEU A 3 21.40 -38.34 -10.11
N THR A 4 22.57 -38.81 -9.73
CA THR A 4 23.26 -38.33 -8.54
C THR A 4 24.38 -37.37 -8.98
N ILE A 5 24.44 -36.22 -8.35
CA ILE A 5 25.50 -35.22 -8.56
C ILE A 5 26.18 -35.05 -7.21
N GLY A 6 27.50 -35.22 -7.18
CA GLY A 6 28.30 -35.33 -5.97
C GLY A 6 28.49 -36.77 -5.52
N ASP A 7 29.43 -36.98 -4.62
CA ASP A 7 29.84 -38.31 -4.10
C ASP A 7 29.69 -38.42 -2.57
N ALA A 8 28.98 -37.47 -1.95
CA ALA A 8 28.82 -37.29 -0.50
C ALA A 8 30.14 -36.88 0.22
N GLY A 9 31.10 -36.33 -0.52
CA GLY A 9 32.26 -35.64 0.05
C GLY A 9 31.92 -34.22 0.53
N ALA A 10 32.85 -33.63 1.26
CA ALA A 10 32.72 -32.27 1.76
C ALA A 10 33.11 -31.24 0.68
N GLU A 11 32.44 -31.30 -0.44
CA GLU A 11 32.63 -30.37 -1.57
C GLU A 11 31.30 -29.96 -2.19
N ASP A 12 31.29 -28.77 -2.75
CA ASP A 12 30.12 -28.26 -3.49
C ASP A 12 29.78 -29.14 -4.70
N ALA A 13 28.51 -29.44 -4.86
CA ALA A 13 28.01 -30.20 -5.99
C ALA A 13 27.01 -29.37 -6.78
N LYS A 14 27.25 -29.13 -8.08
CA LYS A 14 26.41 -28.23 -8.88
C LYS A 14 26.25 -28.63 -10.33
N ILE A 15 25.19 -28.09 -10.94
CA ILE A 15 25.02 -27.95 -12.38
C ILE A 15 25.36 -26.52 -12.73
N LEU A 16 26.32 -26.31 -13.63
CA LEU A 16 26.64 -24.99 -14.17
C LEU A 16 26.08 -24.90 -15.58
N PHE A 17 25.32 -23.82 -15.82
CA PHE A 17 24.87 -23.37 -17.14
C PHE A 17 25.84 -22.28 -17.60
N ASP A 18 26.87 -22.70 -18.35
CA ASP A 18 27.97 -21.85 -18.83
C ASP A 18 27.47 -21.01 -20.01
N GLY A 19 27.22 -19.74 -19.80
CA GLY A 19 26.73 -18.79 -20.77
C GLY A 19 27.82 -17.82 -21.24
N ASN A 20 27.63 -17.20 -22.41
CA ASN A 20 28.61 -16.24 -22.95
C ASN A 20 28.70 -14.93 -22.15
N ALA A 21 27.59 -14.48 -21.54
CA ALA A 21 27.52 -13.20 -20.81
C ALA A 21 27.36 -13.40 -19.32
N LYS A 22 26.64 -14.42 -18.91
CA LYS A 22 26.38 -14.78 -17.51
C LYS A 22 26.20 -16.29 -17.40
N ASP A 23 26.76 -16.83 -16.35
CA ASP A 23 26.55 -18.21 -15.93
C ASP A 23 25.39 -18.26 -14.94
N PHE A 24 24.72 -19.40 -14.89
CA PHE A 24 23.75 -19.72 -13.85
C PHE A 24 24.08 -21.09 -13.27
N HIS A 25 23.81 -21.27 -12.00
CA HIS A 25 24.01 -22.53 -11.35
C HIS A 25 22.82 -22.95 -10.49
N ILE A 26 22.72 -24.26 -10.29
CA ILE A 26 21.93 -24.86 -9.22
C ILE A 26 22.81 -25.90 -8.54
N GLY A 27 22.96 -25.86 -7.21
CA GLY A 27 23.85 -26.77 -6.51
C GLY A 27 23.71 -26.73 -5.01
N LEU A 28 24.37 -27.72 -4.39
CA LEU A 28 24.53 -27.80 -2.95
C LEU A 28 25.82 -27.07 -2.57
N ASP A 29 25.70 -26.04 -1.75
CA ASP A 29 26.79 -25.41 -1.03
C ASP A 29 27.04 -26.23 0.25
N ASP A 30 28.02 -27.11 0.22
CA ASP A 30 28.34 -28.03 1.32
C ASP A 30 28.76 -27.29 2.60
N SER A 31 29.45 -26.17 2.44
CA SER A 31 29.92 -25.39 3.59
C SER A 31 28.81 -24.78 4.42
N SER A 32 27.62 -24.60 3.85
CA SER A 32 26.45 -24.01 4.50
C SER A 32 25.24 -24.95 4.53
N ASP A 33 25.35 -26.15 3.99
CA ASP A 33 24.29 -27.17 3.86
C ASP A 33 23.03 -26.62 3.19
N LYS A 34 23.21 -25.87 2.07
CA LYS A 34 22.12 -25.20 1.37
C LYS A 34 22.04 -25.57 -0.09
N LEU A 35 20.82 -25.79 -0.58
CA LEU A 35 20.57 -25.80 -2.01
C LEU A 35 20.41 -24.36 -2.50
N VAL A 36 21.23 -23.96 -3.47
CA VAL A 36 21.27 -22.60 -4.00
C VAL A 36 21.01 -22.58 -5.51
N VAL A 37 20.34 -21.52 -5.95
CA VAL A 37 20.25 -21.10 -7.36
C VAL A 37 20.83 -19.71 -7.45
N GLY A 38 21.79 -19.50 -8.34
CA GLY A 38 22.48 -18.23 -8.40
C GLY A 38 23.07 -17.92 -9.76
N VAL A 39 23.74 -16.79 -9.83
CA VAL A 39 24.43 -16.24 -11.00
C VAL A 39 25.94 -16.40 -10.79
N ASP A 40 26.66 -16.47 -11.91
CA ASP A 40 28.10 -16.76 -11.97
C ASP A 40 28.45 -18.19 -11.59
N ALA A 41 29.74 -18.52 -11.61
CA ALA A 41 30.18 -19.91 -11.44
C ALA A 41 30.37 -20.34 -9.99
N ALA A 42 30.42 -19.40 -9.04
CA ALA A 42 30.72 -19.72 -7.63
C ALA A 42 29.41 -19.88 -6.84
N LEU A 43 29.29 -21.01 -6.10
CA LEU A 43 28.22 -21.23 -5.14
C LEU A 43 28.37 -20.27 -3.94
N GLY A 44 27.22 -19.88 -3.33
CA GLY A 44 27.19 -19.03 -2.15
C GLY A 44 27.43 -17.55 -2.41
N THR A 45 27.68 -17.14 -3.66
CA THR A 45 27.78 -15.75 -4.08
C THR A 45 26.73 -15.44 -5.14
N ASN A 46 26.21 -14.21 -5.18
CA ASN A 46 25.16 -13.80 -6.13
C ASN A 46 23.96 -14.77 -6.16
N THR A 47 23.51 -15.20 -4.98
CA THR A 47 22.43 -16.18 -4.83
C THR A 47 21.07 -15.51 -5.04
N ILE A 48 20.27 -16.09 -5.93
CA ILE A 48 18.89 -15.64 -6.19
C ILE A 48 17.92 -16.36 -5.25
N LEU A 49 18.14 -17.67 -5.05
CA LEU A 49 17.28 -18.52 -4.23
C LEU A 49 18.13 -19.44 -3.38
N THR A 50 17.81 -19.50 -2.09
CA THR A 50 18.39 -20.44 -1.13
C THR A 50 17.28 -21.28 -0.51
N ILE A 51 17.52 -22.61 -0.40
CA ILE A 51 16.60 -23.54 0.26
C ILE A 51 17.40 -24.25 1.36
N THR A 52 16.86 -24.20 2.57
CA THR A 52 17.31 -24.96 3.74
C THR A 52 16.23 -25.97 4.14
N ASP A 53 16.38 -26.63 5.27
CA ASP A 53 15.44 -27.65 5.77
C ASP A 53 14.02 -27.05 5.97
N ASP A 54 13.91 -25.76 6.32
CA ASP A 54 12.67 -25.13 6.74
C ASP A 54 12.38 -23.78 6.06
N THR A 55 13.31 -23.24 5.27
CA THR A 55 13.14 -21.90 4.66
C THR A 55 13.48 -21.88 3.19
N VAL A 56 12.79 -20.97 2.48
CA VAL A 56 13.14 -20.52 1.13
C VAL A 56 13.43 -19.04 1.21
N THR A 57 14.66 -18.65 0.89
CA THR A 57 15.11 -17.25 0.88
C THR A 57 15.28 -16.77 -0.56
N ILE A 58 14.77 -15.61 -0.89
CA ILE A 58 14.97 -14.93 -2.16
C ILE A 58 15.91 -13.77 -1.93
N GLY A 59 16.98 -13.68 -2.76
CA GLY A 59 18.04 -12.69 -2.61
C GLY A 59 19.20 -13.18 -1.74
N ASP A 60 20.26 -12.39 -1.73
CA ASP A 60 21.52 -12.68 -1.03
C ASP A 60 21.86 -11.63 0.05
N GLY A 61 20.96 -10.70 0.34
CA GLY A 61 21.18 -9.60 1.28
C GLY A 61 22.03 -8.46 0.71
N ALA A 62 22.26 -8.42 -0.60
CA ALA A 62 22.88 -7.27 -1.24
C ALA A 62 21.94 -6.06 -1.18
N ALA A 63 22.53 -4.85 -1.24
CA ALA A 63 21.81 -3.58 -1.26
C ALA A 63 21.17 -3.34 -2.65
N VAL A 64 20.18 -4.18 -2.99
CA VAL A 64 19.39 -4.12 -4.22
C VAL A 64 17.98 -4.60 -3.95
N ASP A 65 17.03 -4.06 -4.69
CA ASP A 65 15.64 -4.51 -4.64
C ASP A 65 15.54 -6.00 -4.99
N THR A 66 14.83 -6.73 -4.16
CA THR A 66 14.63 -8.18 -4.33
C THR A 66 13.14 -8.49 -4.35
N TYR A 67 12.65 -9.09 -5.42
CA TYR A 67 11.20 -9.32 -5.58
C TYR A 67 10.86 -10.52 -6.46
N LEU A 68 9.65 -11.02 -6.27
CA LEU A 68 8.95 -11.86 -7.22
C LEU A 68 8.17 -10.98 -8.19
N ASN A 69 8.37 -11.17 -9.47
CA ASN A 69 7.59 -10.53 -10.51
C ASN A 69 6.52 -11.50 -11.04
N PHE A 70 5.31 -11.02 -11.12
CA PHE A 70 4.18 -11.70 -11.76
C PHE A 70 3.95 -11.01 -13.09
N ASP A 71 4.49 -11.61 -14.16
CA ASP A 71 4.48 -11.10 -15.53
C ASP A 71 3.06 -11.22 -16.11
N GLY A 72 2.38 -10.09 -16.23
CA GLY A 72 1.03 -9.97 -16.76
C GLY A 72 1.01 -9.41 -18.17
N ASN A 73 -0.07 -9.66 -18.94
CA ASN A 73 -0.16 -9.18 -20.32
C ASN A 73 -0.24 -7.64 -20.46
N ALA A 74 -0.82 -6.96 -19.47
CA ALA A 74 -1.02 -5.50 -19.53
C ALA A 74 -0.30 -4.77 -18.40
N VAL A 75 -0.21 -5.38 -17.23
CA VAL A 75 0.43 -4.82 -16.04
C VAL A 75 1.08 -5.97 -15.28
N ASP A 76 2.32 -5.80 -14.91
CA ASP A 76 3.04 -6.70 -14.03
C ASP A 76 2.73 -6.34 -12.57
N TYR A 77 2.82 -7.34 -11.72
CA TYR A 77 2.71 -7.13 -10.27
C TYR A 77 3.92 -7.74 -9.57
N ARG A 78 4.30 -7.15 -8.46
CA ARG A 78 5.42 -7.61 -7.65
C ARG A 78 5.08 -7.73 -6.18
N ILE A 79 5.85 -8.59 -5.51
CA ILE A 79 5.98 -8.62 -4.05
C ILE A 79 7.46 -8.74 -3.72
N GLY A 80 7.99 -7.85 -2.90
CA GLY A 80 9.42 -7.85 -2.57
C GLY A 80 9.85 -6.72 -1.66
N ILE A 81 11.15 -6.63 -1.47
CA ILE A 81 11.80 -5.61 -0.64
C ILE A 81 12.30 -4.48 -1.52
N ASP A 82 11.93 -3.26 -1.17
CA ASP A 82 12.58 -2.01 -1.61
C ASP A 82 13.79 -1.77 -0.69
N ASP A 83 14.99 -2.02 -1.17
CA ASP A 83 16.23 -1.82 -0.41
C ASP A 83 16.46 -0.34 -0.04
N GLY A 84 16.02 0.59 -0.89
CA GLY A 84 16.16 2.01 -0.63
C GLY A 84 15.37 2.53 0.57
N THR A 85 14.32 1.83 0.98
CA THR A 85 13.45 2.19 2.12
C THR A 85 13.30 1.09 3.15
N ASP A 86 13.91 -0.08 2.94
CA ASP A 86 13.80 -1.29 3.79
C ASP A 86 12.35 -1.72 4.04
N LYS A 87 11.48 -1.61 3.01
CA LYS A 87 10.07 -1.96 3.12
C LYS A 87 9.71 -3.18 2.29
N LEU A 88 8.82 -4.01 2.86
CA LEU A 88 8.12 -5.00 2.06
C LEU A 88 7.01 -4.31 1.26
N GLU A 89 7.04 -4.44 -0.06
CA GLU A 89 6.06 -3.84 -0.96
C GLU A 89 5.28 -4.87 -1.76
N ILE A 90 3.99 -4.60 -1.96
CA ILE A 90 3.15 -5.23 -2.97
C ILE A 90 2.68 -4.12 -3.90
N GLY A 91 2.95 -4.23 -5.19
CA GLY A 91 2.65 -3.14 -6.12
C GLY A 91 2.54 -3.58 -7.57
N ALA A 92 2.18 -2.62 -8.42
CA ALA A 92 2.18 -2.76 -9.86
C ALA A 92 3.52 -2.37 -10.44
N GLU A 93 3.87 -2.94 -11.59
CA GLU A 93 5.11 -2.74 -12.32
C GLU A 93 6.36 -3.10 -11.50
N VAL A 94 7.54 -3.00 -12.07
CA VAL A 94 8.79 -3.47 -11.46
C VAL A 94 9.50 -2.41 -10.60
N ALA A 95 9.05 -1.15 -10.64
CA ALA A 95 9.70 -0.08 -9.89
C ALA A 95 9.22 -0.01 -8.44
N HIS A 96 10.11 -0.29 -7.49
CA HIS A 96 9.87 -0.11 -6.06
C HIS A 96 9.78 1.37 -5.68
N GLY A 97 9.11 1.68 -4.56
CA GLY A 97 8.98 3.02 -4.02
C GLY A 97 7.95 3.92 -4.71
N THR A 98 7.45 3.58 -5.90
CA THR A 98 6.58 4.48 -6.70
C THR A 98 5.17 3.97 -6.91
N THR A 99 4.98 2.67 -7.05
CA THR A 99 3.70 2.03 -7.40
C THR A 99 3.24 1.01 -6.36
N ALA A 100 3.71 1.14 -5.12
CA ALA A 100 3.30 0.27 -4.03
C ALA A 100 1.82 0.50 -3.69
N ALA A 101 1.02 -0.56 -3.76
CA ALA A 101 -0.35 -0.56 -3.24
C ALA A 101 -0.36 -0.80 -1.72
N ILE A 102 0.58 -1.60 -1.24
CA ILE A 102 0.83 -1.88 0.17
C ILE A 102 2.33 -1.79 0.41
N ALA A 103 2.72 -1.08 1.47
CA ALA A 103 4.09 -1.07 1.97
C ALA A 103 4.07 -1.34 3.48
N ILE A 104 4.97 -2.20 3.97
CA ILE A 104 5.11 -2.54 5.40
C ILE A 104 6.55 -2.23 5.80
N ASP A 105 6.73 -1.39 6.80
CA ASP A 105 8.05 -1.01 7.30
C ASP A 105 8.56 -1.93 8.43
N SER A 106 9.75 -1.64 8.95
CA SER A 106 10.40 -2.41 10.02
C SER A 106 9.69 -2.32 11.38
N ALA A 107 8.80 -1.34 11.59
CA ALA A 107 7.93 -1.24 12.76
C ALA A 107 6.63 -2.04 12.59
N ALA A 108 6.47 -2.71 11.45
CA ALA A 108 5.26 -3.39 11.01
C ALA A 108 4.06 -2.44 10.77
N ASP A 109 4.33 -1.17 10.52
CA ASP A 109 3.32 -0.21 10.12
C ASP A 109 3.00 -0.40 8.64
N MET A 110 1.69 -0.53 8.32
CA MET A 110 1.21 -0.73 6.96
C MET A 110 0.73 0.58 6.35
N THR A 111 1.30 0.94 5.23
CA THR A 111 0.85 2.07 4.40
C THR A 111 0.11 1.54 3.17
N LEU A 112 -1.03 2.15 2.86
CA LEU A 112 -1.79 1.89 1.64
C LEU A 112 -1.58 3.03 0.65
N GLY A 113 -1.17 2.72 -0.56
CA GLY A 113 -0.97 3.68 -1.64
C GLY A 113 -2.26 4.14 -2.33
N GLY A 114 -3.42 3.61 -1.92
CA GLY A 114 -4.72 3.91 -2.50
C GLY A 114 -5.86 3.77 -1.49
N TYR A 115 -7.07 3.67 -2.01
CA TYR A 115 -8.28 3.52 -1.18
C TYR A 115 -8.52 2.06 -0.81
N ILE A 116 -9.07 1.83 0.39
CA ILE A 116 -9.70 0.55 0.73
C ILE A 116 -11.15 0.62 0.22
N ASN A 117 -11.47 -0.18 -0.78
CA ASN A 117 -12.83 -0.37 -1.26
C ASN A 117 -13.36 -1.70 -0.72
N PHE A 118 -14.34 -1.61 0.17
CA PHE A 118 -14.98 -2.80 0.74
C PHE A 118 -16.05 -3.42 -0.18
N ALA A 119 -16.31 -2.85 -1.36
CA ALA A 119 -17.24 -3.38 -2.38
C ALA A 119 -18.59 -3.83 -1.79
N ASP A 120 -19.19 -2.98 -0.95
CA ASP A 120 -20.43 -3.23 -0.19
C ASP A 120 -20.30 -4.26 0.97
N GLU A 121 -19.13 -4.82 1.22
CA GLU A 121 -18.85 -5.63 2.40
C GLU A 121 -18.60 -4.77 3.64
N GLN A 122 -18.69 -5.37 4.82
CA GLN A 122 -18.60 -4.65 6.09
C GLN A 122 -17.18 -4.61 6.65
N ALA A 123 -16.77 -3.45 7.15
CA ALA A 123 -15.67 -3.36 8.11
C ALA A 123 -16.21 -3.71 9.50
N ILE A 124 -15.92 -4.92 9.99
CA ILE A 124 -16.44 -5.39 11.29
C ILE A 124 -15.55 -4.85 12.43
N ARG A 125 -16.15 -4.09 13.34
CA ARG A 125 -15.51 -3.51 14.55
C ARG A 125 -14.25 -2.67 14.22
N PRO A 126 -14.30 -1.76 13.23
CA PRO A 126 -13.17 -0.87 13.01
C PRO A 126 -13.00 0.07 14.21
N GLU A 127 -11.78 0.21 14.70
CA GLU A 127 -11.38 1.29 15.59
C GLU A 127 -10.56 2.28 14.78
N ILE A 128 -11.05 3.52 14.65
CA ILE A 128 -10.38 4.58 13.90
C ILE A 128 -9.89 5.60 14.92
N LYS A 129 -8.57 5.68 15.09
CA LYS A 129 -7.91 6.63 15.97
C LYS A 129 -7.35 7.78 15.15
N ASP A 130 -7.48 9.00 15.67
CA ASP A 130 -6.88 10.20 15.09
C ASP A 130 -7.30 10.47 13.62
N TYR A 131 -8.56 10.07 13.26
CA TYR A 131 -9.05 10.36 11.93
C TYR A 131 -9.41 11.84 11.79
N ALA A 132 -9.12 12.41 10.63
CA ALA A 132 -9.49 13.77 10.29
C ALA A 132 -10.65 13.77 9.28
N GLU A 133 -11.64 14.63 9.54
CA GLU A 133 -12.72 14.90 8.60
C GLU A 133 -12.40 16.13 7.76
N THR A 134 -12.79 16.12 6.50
CA THR A 134 -12.67 17.29 5.64
C THR A 134 -13.65 18.35 6.10
N VAL A 135 -13.15 19.57 6.32
CA VAL A 135 -13.95 20.72 6.73
C VAL A 135 -14.34 21.55 5.52
N ASN A 136 -15.63 21.67 5.28
CA ASN A 136 -16.20 22.64 4.34
C ASN A 136 -16.43 23.96 5.08
N ALA A 137 -15.54 24.92 4.90
CA ALA A 137 -15.61 26.25 5.55
C ALA A 137 -16.37 27.23 4.67
N ILE A 138 -17.64 27.42 4.94
CA ILE A 138 -18.50 28.39 4.20
C ILE A 138 -18.08 29.83 4.49
N GLY A 139 -17.60 30.11 5.69
CA GLY A 139 -17.27 31.45 6.12
C GLY A 139 -18.52 32.26 6.52
N ASN A 140 -18.55 33.56 6.18
CA ASN A 140 -19.67 34.45 6.49
C ASN A 140 -20.83 34.22 5.51
N THR A 141 -22.02 33.93 6.01
CA THR A 141 -23.19 33.61 5.16
C THR A 141 -23.85 34.82 4.53
N GLY A 142 -23.68 35.99 5.10
CA GLY A 142 -24.26 37.25 4.54
C GLY A 142 -25.78 37.35 4.61
N GLY A 143 -26.50 36.36 5.11
CA GLY A 143 -27.95 36.24 5.10
C GLY A 143 -28.53 35.70 3.79
N GLY A 144 -29.80 35.30 3.79
CA GLY A 144 -30.49 34.72 2.64
C GLY A 144 -30.19 33.23 2.42
N ALA A 145 -30.30 32.73 1.19
CA ALA A 145 -30.15 31.32 0.88
C ALA A 145 -28.68 30.91 0.86
N GLN A 146 -28.35 29.86 1.63
CA GLN A 146 -27.03 29.26 1.70
C GLN A 146 -27.10 27.76 1.44
N ALA A 147 -26.44 27.29 0.40
CA ALA A 147 -26.34 25.87 0.12
C ALA A 147 -25.18 25.23 0.91
N ILE A 148 -25.46 24.11 1.55
CA ILE A 148 -24.47 23.22 2.14
C ILE A 148 -24.23 22.08 1.14
N ASP A 149 -23.06 22.05 0.52
CA ASP A 149 -22.66 21.00 -0.39
C ASP A 149 -22.05 19.84 0.41
N LEU A 150 -22.78 18.72 0.48
CA LEU A 150 -22.39 17.54 1.25
C LEU A 150 -21.24 16.74 0.61
N SER A 151 -20.84 17.08 -0.60
CA SER A 151 -19.67 16.47 -1.27
C SER A 151 -18.33 17.11 -0.86
N LEU A 152 -18.36 18.28 -0.21
CA LEU A 152 -17.17 19.06 0.12
C LEU A 152 -16.56 18.77 1.50
N GLY A 153 -17.26 18.00 2.32
CA GLY A 153 -16.75 17.59 3.63
C GLY A 153 -17.84 17.24 4.63
N ASN A 154 -17.47 16.43 5.61
CA ASN A 154 -18.39 15.95 6.65
C ASN A 154 -18.54 16.92 7.83
N VAL A 155 -17.62 17.85 7.98
CA VAL A 155 -17.72 18.95 8.95
C VAL A 155 -17.92 20.25 8.19
N VAL A 156 -19.00 20.96 8.50
CA VAL A 156 -19.32 22.24 7.86
C VAL A 156 -19.23 23.34 8.90
N THR A 157 -18.51 24.41 8.60
CA THR A 157 -18.43 25.58 9.48
C THR A 157 -18.98 26.81 8.76
N ALA A 158 -19.82 27.60 9.46
CA ALA A 158 -20.37 28.84 8.94
C ALA A 158 -20.51 29.90 10.03
N THR A 159 -20.36 31.15 9.66
CA THR A 159 -20.61 32.32 10.55
C THR A 159 -21.82 33.10 10.05
N GLN A 160 -22.84 33.13 10.86
CA GLN A 160 -24.01 34.00 10.62
C GLN A 160 -23.71 35.41 11.14
N ASN A 161 -23.39 36.31 10.23
CA ASN A 161 -22.88 37.63 10.61
C ASN A 161 -23.82 38.80 10.23
N THR A 162 -24.97 38.51 9.63
CA THR A 162 -25.94 39.52 9.22
C THR A 162 -27.37 39.05 9.49
N ALA A 163 -28.22 39.04 8.48
CA ALA A 163 -29.63 38.69 8.58
C ALA A 163 -29.86 37.19 8.65
N GLU A 164 -31.08 36.76 8.71
CA GLU A 164 -31.52 35.39 8.66
C GLU A 164 -30.93 34.62 7.48
N THR A 165 -30.46 33.39 7.75
CA THR A 165 -29.89 32.49 6.75
C THR A 165 -30.77 31.26 6.60
N GLN A 166 -31.23 31.01 5.37
CA GLN A 166 -31.95 29.79 5.01
C GLN A 166 -30.96 28.79 4.42
N TYR A 167 -30.78 27.63 5.09
CA TYR A 167 -29.91 26.59 4.62
C TYR A 167 -30.65 25.61 3.71
N SER A 168 -29.96 25.11 2.72
CA SER A 168 -30.38 24.00 1.86
C SER A 168 -29.23 22.98 1.70
N PHE A 169 -29.55 21.76 1.36
CA PHE A 169 -28.57 20.71 1.19
C PHE A 169 -28.46 20.30 -0.28
N THR A 170 -27.22 20.23 -0.79
CA THR A 170 -26.92 19.81 -2.16
C THR A 170 -25.97 18.63 -2.16
N ASN A 171 -25.96 17.90 -3.25
CA ASN A 171 -25.07 16.76 -3.47
C ASN A 171 -25.06 15.72 -2.32
N PRO A 172 -26.23 15.23 -1.85
CA PRO A 172 -26.26 14.15 -0.86
C PRO A 172 -25.70 12.87 -1.48
N SER A 173 -25.33 11.89 -0.64
CA SER A 173 -24.98 10.56 -1.09
C SER A 173 -26.07 9.97 -1.98
N GLY A 174 -25.70 9.13 -2.94
CA GLY A 174 -26.62 8.54 -3.90
C GLY A 174 -27.73 7.71 -3.23
N SER A 175 -28.79 7.41 -4.00
CA SER A 175 -29.95 6.65 -3.52
C SER A 175 -29.55 5.34 -2.84
N GLY A 176 -30.16 5.04 -1.70
CA GLY A 176 -29.87 3.85 -0.90
C GLY A 176 -28.71 4.01 0.08
N LYS A 177 -28.07 5.19 0.13
CA LYS A 177 -27.00 5.51 1.09
C LYS A 177 -27.45 6.57 2.07
N CYS A 178 -26.97 6.48 3.31
CA CYS A 178 -27.13 7.51 4.32
C CYS A 178 -25.83 8.33 4.40
N CYS A 179 -25.94 9.64 4.45
CA CYS A 179 -24.83 10.52 4.78
C CYS A 179 -25.14 11.28 6.09
N SER A 180 -24.09 11.54 6.86
CA SER A 180 -24.14 12.36 8.04
C SER A 180 -23.09 13.47 7.94
N PHE A 181 -23.36 14.61 8.58
CA PHE A 181 -22.40 15.69 8.70
C PHE A 181 -22.60 16.44 10.01
N THR A 182 -21.58 17.16 10.44
CA THR A 182 -21.61 18.05 11.60
C THR A 182 -21.62 19.48 11.10
N LEU A 183 -22.62 20.27 11.50
CA LEU A 183 -22.67 21.70 11.21
C LEU A 183 -22.31 22.50 12.47
N ILE A 184 -21.25 23.29 12.38
CA ILE A 184 -20.81 24.23 13.42
C ILE A 184 -21.16 25.63 12.99
N LEU A 185 -22.18 26.23 13.63
CA LEU A 185 -22.61 27.59 13.38
C LEU A 185 -22.06 28.54 14.43
N THR A 186 -21.36 29.57 13.99
CA THR A 186 -20.94 30.69 14.83
C THR A 186 -21.88 31.86 14.61
N ASN A 187 -22.47 32.40 15.69
CA ASN A 187 -23.25 33.64 15.63
C ASN A 187 -22.29 34.81 15.72
N GLY A 188 -22.16 35.56 14.62
CA GLY A 188 -21.25 36.68 14.49
C GLY A 188 -21.94 38.06 14.56
N ALA A 189 -23.27 38.09 14.69
CA ALA A 189 -24.03 39.35 14.72
C ALA A 189 -25.26 39.27 15.64
N SER A 190 -25.80 40.41 15.97
CA SER A 190 -26.87 40.59 16.95
C SER A 190 -28.25 40.16 16.47
N ASN A 191 -28.43 39.69 15.27
CA ASN A 191 -29.75 39.34 14.73
C ASN A 191 -29.66 38.32 13.58
N SER A 192 -29.17 37.15 13.87
CA SER A 192 -29.11 36.06 12.90
C SER A 192 -30.13 34.98 13.25
N GLY A 193 -31.12 34.79 12.39
CA GLY A 193 -32.01 33.63 12.40
C GLY A 193 -31.46 32.49 11.54
N THR A 194 -31.89 31.27 11.83
CA THR A 194 -31.61 30.10 11.03
C THR A 194 -32.90 29.47 10.58
N GLU A 195 -33.10 29.33 9.28
CA GLU A 195 -34.16 28.51 8.70
C GLU A 195 -33.60 27.22 8.13
N TRP A 196 -34.33 26.15 8.38
CA TRP A 196 -34.02 24.82 7.83
C TRP A 196 -35.01 24.46 6.72
N PRO A 197 -34.63 23.64 5.72
CA PRO A 197 -35.52 23.19 4.65
C PRO A 197 -36.76 22.49 5.13
#